data_7f6a01ea7a9e247080b5ec28dc70c432
#
_entry.id   7f6a01ea7a9e247080b5ec28dc70c432
#
_cell.length_a   1.000
_cell.length_b   1.000
_cell.length_c   1.000
_cell.angle_alpha   90.00
_cell.angle_beta   90.00
_cell.angle_gamma   90.00
#
_symmetry.space_group_name_H-M   'P 1'
#
loop_
_entity.id
_entity.type
_entity.pdbx_description
1 polymer ?
#
loop_
_entity_poly.entity_id
_entity_poly.type
_entity_poly.pdbx_seq_one_letter_code
_entity_poly.pdbx_strand_id
1 'polypeptide(L)'
;MANAETRIDSASARMFAALVCLLVASVGSAPLTAQSSANAVELLAAFSGEPAIQYQPLFQFSQESRIVAVEIYAVGTESTTAQYSGREHAWHVVNNILRITTADGFEGISGVDTYYEVEFTEQALLELHSVAADLLALQSLDPVVVGAMLKRSRPELSDEVRASIDIALWDLAARRADRPLYQLLGGRRDSMEPYASLPFYHTLPEYVDAVNEYATLGYRAFKFHVWGSIEEDVRLVELIQQTFADSGYRFMIDLEGAYGFEDALRLGGVMDERLFIMLEAPIDDQLLEQYAQLRSRLAVAIVPAGYNIYTPEFIRQGIDTAAWDAGRFDATAIGGISTALQLLTIANDADLTIDIQSWGHSLAQAANLHLMLANERTRYFEAPMPKQAYEFGMKNGDLLDVGRVIAPRGSGLGIDVNWEYLATADFYRKLGSEE
;
A
#
# COMPACT_ATOMS: atom_id res chain seq x y z
N MET A 1 -45.44 10.33 -19.04
CA MET A 1 -45.21 10.37 -20.48
C MET A 1 -43.73 10.70 -20.63
N ALA A 2 -42.85 9.99 -21.17
CA ALA A 2 -42.71 8.74 -21.87
C ALA A 2 -41.24 8.31 -21.65
N ASN A 3 -41.04 7.05 -21.34
CA ASN A 3 -39.71 6.39 -21.29
C ASN A 3 -39.08 6.43 -22.68
N ALA A 4 -37.78 6.76 -22.72
CA ALA A 4 -36.94 6.44 -23.86
C ALA A 4 -35.91 5.36 -23.40
N GLU A 5 -36.28 4.10 -23.63
CA GLU A 5 -35.34 2.95 -23.59
C GLU A 5 -34.47 2.98 -24.84
N THR A 6 -33.16 3.18 -24.68
CA THR A 6 -32.19 2.99 -25.76
C THR A 6 -31.92 1.49 -25.89
N ARG A 7 -32.50 0.84 -26.88
CA ARG A 7 -32.17 -0.53 -27.28
C ARG A 7 -30.84 -0.53 -28.00
N ILE A 8 -29.85 -1.23 -27.44
CA ILE A 8 -28.62 -1.58 -28.14
C ILE A 8 -28.96 -2.67 -29.15
N ASP A 9 -28.59 -2.42 -30.39
CA ASP A 9 -28.88 -3.30 -31.54
C ASP A 9 -28.13 -4.63 -31.39
N SER A 10 -28.89 -5.72 -31.50
CA SER A 10 -28.39 -7.10 -31.33
C SER A 10 -27.38 -7.56 -32.39
N ALA A 11 -27.19 -6.79 -33.48
CA ALA A 11 -26.24 -7.07 -34.53
C ALA A 11 -24.80 -6.69 -34.13
N SER A 12 -24.62 -5.58 -33.40
CA SER A 12 -23.33 -5.14 -32.89
C SER A 12 -22.77 -6.05 -31.81
N ALA A 13 -23.66 -6.59 -30.94
CA ALA A 13 -23.26 -7.54 -29.89
C ALA A 13 -22.84 -8.91 -30.48
N ARG A 14 -23.43 -9.35 -31.58
CA ARG A 14 -23.08 -10.62 -32.26
C ARG A 14 -21.77 -10.50 -33.07
N MET A 15 -21.47 -9.34 -33.62
CA MET A 15 -20.21 -9.09 -34.33
C MET A 15 -19.04 -9.01 -33.36
N PHE A 16 -19.26 -8.48 -32.15
CA PHE A 16 -18.25 -8.43 -31.09
C PHE A 16 -17.94 -9.82 -30.52
N ALA A 17 -18.94 -10.64 -30.30
CA ALA A 17 -18.77 -12.02 -29.86
C ALA A 17 -18.09 -12.92 -30.92
N ALA A 18 -18.35 -12.70 -32.21
CA ALA A 18 -17.70 -13.44 -33.27
C ALA A 18 -16.22 -13.08 -33.46
N LEU A 19 -15.85 -11.80 -33.22
CA LEU A 19 -14.45 -11.36 -33.31
C LEU A 19 -13.61 -11.89 -32.14
N VAL A 20 -14.20 -11.97 -30.95
CA VAL A 20 -13.54 -12.56 -29.77
C VAL A 20 -13.38 -14.07 -29.91
N CYS A 21 -14.36 -14.78 -30.50
CA CYS A 21 -14.23 -16.21 -30.74
C CYS A 21 -13.23 -16.57 -31.85
N LEU A 22 -13.01 -15.68 -32.85
CA LEU A 22 -12.01 -15.90 -33.90
C LEU A 22 -10.58 -15.67 -33.42
N LEU A 23 -10.37 -14.78 -32.44
CA LEU A 23 -9.07 -14.54 -31.79
C LEU A 23 -8.68 -15.65 -30.82
N VAL A 24 -9.66 -16.28 -30.15
CA VAL A 24 -9.42 -17.40 -29.22
C VAL A 24 -9.20 -18.74 -29.96
N ALA A 25 -9.75 -18.91 -31.17
CA ALA A 25 -9.62 -20.14 -31.94
C ALA A 25 -8.29 -20.25 -32.72
N SER A 26 -7.48 -19.18 -32.80
CA SER A 26 -6.19 -19.20 -33.52
C SER A 26 -4.96 -19.39 -32.60
N VAL A 27 -5.14 -19.47 -31.29
CA VAL A 27 -4.06 -19.76 -30.35
C VAL A 27 -4.05 -21.28 -30.09
N GLY A 28 -3.47 -22.01 -31.03
CA GLY A 28 -3.11 -23.41 -30.81
C GLY A 28 -2.14 -23.51 -29.64
N SER A 29 -2.16 -24.66 -28.94
CA SER A 29 -1.37 -25.04 -27.77
C SER A 29 0.15 -25.07 -28.06
N ALA A 30 0.75 -23.95 -28.39
CA ALA A 30 2.20 -23.76 -28.40
C ALA A 30 2.64 -23.17 -27.04
N PRO A 31 3.78 -23.63 -26.46
CA PRO A 31 4.29 -23.03 -25.23
C PRO A 31 4.59 -21.56 -25.46
N LEU A 32 4.10 -20.70 -24.54
CA LEU A 32 4.32 -19.27 -24.53
C LEU A 32 5.83 -19.01 -24.42
N THR A 33 6.45 -18.62 -25.53
CA THR A 33 7.86 -18.16 -25.56
C THR A 33 7.96 -16.70 -25.07
N ALA A 34 9.15 -16.21 -24.73
CA ALA A 34 9.38 -14.84 -24.24
C ALA A 34 8.75 -13.76 -25.16
N GLN A 35 8.58 -14.06 -26.44
CA GLN A 35 7.95 -13.16 -27.41
C GLN A 35 6.43 -13.04 -27.24
N SER A 36 5.78 -14.04 -26.63
CA SER A 36 4.34 -14.00 -26.32
C SER A 36 4.02 -13.21 -25.05
N SER A 37 4.96 -13.10 -24.11
CA SER A 37 4.79 -12.27 -22.92
C SER A 37 4.88 -10.77 -23.24
N ALA A 38 5.80 -10.37 -24.12
CA ALA A 38 5.89 -8.99 -24.61
C ALA A 38 4.61 -8.58 -25.37
N ASN A 39 4.07 -9.45 -26.23
CA ASN A 39 2.80 -9.20 -26.93
C ASN A 39 1.61 -9.14 -25.97
N ALA A 40 1.63 -9.86 -24.84
CA ALA A 40 0.56 -9.79 -23.84
C ALA A 40 0.58 -8.47 -23.08
N VAL A 41 1.73 -7.93 -22.77
CA VAL A 41 1.89 -6.62 -22.12
C VAL A 41 1.46 -5.48 -23.06
N GLU A 42 1.88 -5.52 -24.35
CA GLU A 42 1.43 -4.55 -25.35
C GLU A 42 -0.09 -4.62 -25.61
N LEU A 43 -0.66 -5.81 -25.68
CA LEU A 43 -2.11 -6.01 -25.81
C LEU A 43 -2.87 -5.49 -24.57
N LEU A 44 -2.33 -5.66 -23.37
CA LEU A 44 -2.94 -5.16 -22.14
C LEU A 44 -2.88 -3.63 -22.05
N ALA A 45 -1.77 -3.02 -22.45
CA ALA A 45 -1.63 -1.57 -22.53
C ALA A 45 -2.57 -0.96 -23.57
N ALA A 46 -2.76 -1.63 -24.71
CA ALA A 46 -3.69 -1.19 -25.75
C ALA A 46 -5.17 -1.26 -25.34
N PHE A 47 -5.52 -2.20 -24.43
CA PHE A 47 -6.89 -2.34 -23.91
C PHE A 47 -7.22 -1.37 -22.76
N SER A 48 -6.21 -0.93 -22.00
CA SER A 48 -6.40 -0.02 -20.86
C SER A 48 -6.33 1.46 -21.22
N GLY A 49 -5.85 1.79 -22.43
CA GLY A 49 -5.56 3.18 -22.83
C GLY A 49 -4.41 3.82 -22.05
N GLU A 50 -3.66 3.03 -21.29
CA GLU A 50 -2.51 3.44 -20.48
C GLU A 50 -1.26 3.54 -21.33
N PRO A 51 -0.34 4.53 -21.08
CA PRO A 51 0.98 4.48 -21.66
C PRO A 51 1.67 3.20 -21.20
N ALA A 52 2.22 2.43 -22.14
CA ALA A 52 2.92 1.19 -21.81
C ALA A 52 4.09 1.52 -20.88
N ILE A 53 4.03 1.03 -19.64
CA ILE A 53 5.22 1.00 -18.79
C ILE A 53 6.27 0.22 -19.56
N GLN A 54 7.47 0.78 -19.78
CA GLN A 54 8.58 0.06 -20.39
C GLN A 54 9.07 -1.02 -19.41
N TYR A 55 8.30 -2.10 -19.36
CA TYR A 55 8.57 -3.22 -18.48
C TYR A 55 9.25 -4.34 -19.27
N GLN A 56 10.40 -4.75 -18.81
CA GLN A 56 11.04 -5.97 -19.31
C GLN A 56 10.80 -7.11 -18.34
N PRO A 57 10.35 -8.29 -18.79
CA PRO A 57 10.18 -9.44 -17.93
C PRO A 57 11.43 -9.69 -17.09
N LEU A 58 11.27 -9.80 -15.78
CA LEU A 58 12.37 -9.90 -14.81
C LEU A 58 13.14 -11.22 -14.96
N PHE A 59 12.45 -12.28 -15.41
CA PHE A 59 13.04 -13.59 -15.69
C PHE A 59 12.16 -14.44 -16.61
N GLN A 60 12.74 -15.46 -17.23
CA GLN A 60 11.98 -16.41 -18.03
C GLN A 60 11.42 -17.51 -17.14
N PHE A 61 10.14 -17.84 -17.33
CA PHE A 61 9.51 -18.99 -16.67
C PHE A 61 10.07 -20.31 -17.21
N SER A 62 10.36 -21.24 -16.30
CA SER A 62 10.72 -22.62 -16.63
C SER A 62 9.96 -23.58 -15.69
N GLN A 63 9.97 -24.87 -15.98
CA GLN A 63 9.37 -25.87 -15.07
C GLN A 63 10.10 -25.93 -13.73
N GLU A 64 11.39 -25.60 -13.68
CA GLU A 64 12.17 -25.52 -12.46
C GLU A 64 11.76 -24.30 -11.61
N SER A 65 11.28 -23.22 -12.24
CA SER A 65 10.80 -22.04 -11.55
C SER A 65 9.32 -22.08 -11.14
N ARG A 66 8.58 -23.17 -11.45
CA ARG A 66 7.18 -23.29 -11.06
C ARG A 66 7.00 -23.23 -9.55
N ILE A 67 5.88 -22.68 -9.09
CA ILE A 67 5.50 -22.72 -7.68
C ILE A 67 5.15 -24.17 -7.30
N VAL A 68 5.72 -24.68 -6.22
CA VAL A 68 5.47 -26.02 -5.69
C VAL A 68 4.78 -26.01 -4.32
N ALA A 69 4.86 -24.88 -3.60
CA ALA A 69 4.14 -24.72 -2.34
C ALA A 69 3.63 -23.30 -2.18
N VAL A 70 2.46 -23.17 -1.57
CA VAL A 70 1.83 -21.93 -1.14
C VAL A 70 1.48 -22.10 0.34
N GLU A 71 2.01 -21.22 1.18
CA GLU A 71 1.79 -21.23 2.62
C GLU A 71 1.17 -19.89 3.03
N ILE A 72 0.13 -19.93 3.84
CA ILE A 72 -0.64 -18.78 4.30
C ILE A 72 -0.67 -18.81 5.82
N TYR A 73 -0.30 -17.71 6.44
CA TYR A 73 -0.30 -17.52 7.89
C TYR A 73 -1.13 -16.28 8.23
N ALA A 74 -1.87 -16.33 9.34
CA ALA A 74 -2.37 -15.14 10.00
C ALA A 74 -1.77 -15.08 11.41
N VAL A 75 -1.09 -13.99 11.69
CA VAL A 75 -0.42 -13.75 12.97
C VAL A 75 -0.91 -12.44 13.52
N GLY A 76 -1.46 -12.47 14.73
CA GLY A 76 -2.00 -11.29 15.38
C GLY A 76 -1.31 -10.96 16.70
N THR A 77 -1.47 -9.71 17.12
CA THR A 77 -1.14 -9.26 18.49
C THR A 77 -2.42 -9.13 19.30
N GLU A 78 -2.27 -8.92 20.60
CA GLU A 78 -3.40 -8.55 21.45
C GLU A 78 -4.06 -7.26 20.93
N SER A 79 -5.39 -7.19 21.04
CA SER A 79 -6.14 -6.02 20.65
C SER A 79 -5.71 -4.81 21.48
N THR A 80 -5.48 -3.69 20.82
CA THR A 80 -5.34 -2.39 21.45
C THR A 80 -6.66 -1.62 21.32
N THR A 81 -7.01 -0.81 22.29
CA THR A 81 -8.16 0.08 22.19
C THR A 81 -7.69 1.52 22.01
N ALA A 82 -8.35 2.26 21.14
CA ALA A 82 -8.15 3.69 20.98
C ALA A 82 -9.50 4.41 20.98
N GLN A 83 -9.55 5.64 21.51
CA GLN A 83 -10.73 6.48 21.38
C GLN A 83 -10.59 7.39 20.15
N TYR A 84 -11.54 7.28 19.26
CA TYR A 84 -11.58 8.03 18.04
C TYR A 84 -13.03 8.45 17.73
N SER A 85 -13.25 9.70 17.31
CA SER A 85 -14.59 10.26 17.06
C SER A 85 -15.57 9.99 18.19
N GLY A 86 -15.12 10.04 19.45
CA GLY A 86 -15.92 9.82 20.65
C GLY A 86 -16.37 8.37 20.84
N ARG A 87 -15.76 7.42 20.14
CA ARG A 87 -16.00 5.98 20.27
C ARG A 87 -14.73 5.26 20.63
N GLU A 88 -14.88 4.18 21.39
CA GLU A 88 -13.80 3.25 21.65
C GLU A 88 -13.72 2.25 20.49
N HIS A 89 -12.56 2.16 19.86
CA HIS A 89 -12.27 1.21 18.80
C HIS A 89 -11.26 0.19 19.31
N ALA A 90 -11.58 -1.09 19.16
CA ALA A 90 -10.61 -2.15 19.37
C ALA A 90 -9.82 -2.34 18.07
N TRP A 91 -8.51 -2.19 18.15
CA TRP A 91 -7.60 -2.45 17.04
C TRP A 91 -6.94 -3.80 17.24
N HIS A 92 -7.15 -4.68 16.32
CA HIS A 92 -6.46 -5.95 16.28
C HIS A 92 -5.56 -5.97 15.05
N VAL A 93 -4.25 -5.89 15.26
CA VAL A 93 -3.29 -5.94 14.16
C VAL A 93 -3.04 -7.40 13.82
N VAL A 94 -3.49 -7.81 12.64
CA VAL A 94 -3.23 -9.14 12.10
C VAL A 94 -2.43 -9.00 10.83
N ASN A 95 -1.29 -9.67 10.78
CA ASN A 95 -0.47 -9.76 9.60
C ASN A 95 -0.78 -11.06 8.84
N ASN A 96 -1.30 -10.91 7.62
CA ASN A 96 -1.54 -12.00 6.69
C ASN A 96 -0.28 -12.22 5.86
N ILE A 97 0.43 -13.31 6.10
CA ILE A 97 1.68 -13.63 5.42
C ILE A 97 1.40 -14.69 4.36
N LEU A 98 1.79 -14.38 3.13
CA LEU A 98 1.85 -15.32 2.02
C LEU A 98 3.30 -15.69 1.76
N ARG A 99 3.60 -17.00 1.70
CA ARG A 99 4.87 -17.55 1.25
C ARG A 99 4.64 -18.44 0.04
N ILE A 100 5.35 -18.19 -1.03
CA ILE A 100 5.40 -19.07 -2.21
C ILE A 100 6.79 -19.66 -2.33
N THR A 101 6.87 -20.95 -2.66
CA THR A 101 8.16 -21.65 -2.85
C THR A 101 8.18 -22.25 -4.25
N THR A 102 9.30 -22.09 -4.96
CA THR A 102 9.50 -22.62 -6.29
C THR A 102 10.31 -23.90 -6.30
N ALA A 103 10.20 -24.72 -7.35
CA ALA A 103 10.87 -26.01 -7.45
C ALA A 103 12.39 -25.90 -7.44
N ASP A 104 12.96 -24.77 -7.84
CA ASP A 104 14.39 -24.46 -7.76
C ASP A 104 14.82 -23.84 -6.42
N GLY A 105 13.91 -23.84 -5.42
CA GLY A 105 14.21 -23.49 -4.03
C GLY A 105 14.19 -22.00 -3.69
N PHE A 106 13.74 -21.14 -4.61
CA PHE A 106 13.52 -19.74 -4.27
C PHE A 106 12.19 -19.54 -3.56
N GLU A 107 12.11 -18.50 -2.75
CA GLU A 107 10.91 -18.11 -2.02
C GLU A 107 10.53 -16.67 -2.36
N GLY A 108 9.24 -16.39 -2.33
CA GLY A 108 8.68 -15.05 -2.32
C GLY A 108 7.75 -14.90 -1.13
N ILE A 109 7.83 -13.77 -0.44
CA ILE A 109 7.12 -13.52 0.80
C ILE A 109 6.44 -12.17 0.72
N SER A 110 5.22 -12.09 1.25
CA SER A 110 4.55 -10.83 1.53
C SER A 110 3.92 -10.84 2.90
N GLY A 111 3.67 -9.65 3.45
CA GLY A 111 2.80 -9.46 4.59
C GLY A 111 1.88 -8.28 4.30
N VAL A 112 0.59 -8.49 4.51
CA VAL A 112 -0.44 -7.48 4.35
C VAL A 112 -1.23 -7.41 5.64
N ASP A 113 -1.35 -6.23 6.20
CA ASP A 113 -2.06 -6.01 7.43
C ASP A 113 -3.55 -5.80 7.19
N THR A 114 -4.32 -6.14 8.19
CA THR A 114 -5.70 -5.71 8.29
C THR A 114 -5.76 -4.51 9.24
N TYR A 115 -6.09 -3.36 8.69
CA TYR A 115 -6.19 -2.10 9.47
C TYR A 115 -7.51 -2.00 10.25
N TYR A 116 -8.49 -2.82 9.92
CA TYR A 116 -9.84 -2.75 10.46
C TYR A 116 -10.26 -4.11 10.99
N GLU A 117 -11.29 -4.14 11.76
CA GLU A 117 -11.94 -5.20 12.51
C GLU A 117 -11.65 -6.66 12.08
N VAL A 118 -11.72 -7.57 13.01
CA VAL A 118 -11.42 -9.02 12.89
C VAL A 118 -12.08 -9.70 11.69
N GLU A 119 -13.24 -9.22 11.26
CA GLU A 119 -14.01 -9.76 10.12
C GLU A 119 -13.28 -9.66 8.78
N PHE A 120 -12.51 -8.60 8.58
CA PHE A 120 -11.74 -8.38 7.34
C PHE A 120 -10.62 -9.42 7.17
N THR A 121 -9.95 -9.79 8.26
CA THR A 121 -8.87 -10.79 8.24
C THR A 121 -9.36 -12.16 7.76
N GLU A 122 -10.53 -12.59 8.22
CA GLU A 122 -11.11 -13.87 7.84
C GLU A 122 -11.45 -13.89 6.33
N GLN A 123 -12.03 -12.83 5.80
CA GLN A 123 -12.34 -12.71 4.38
C GLN A 123 -11.08 -12.79 3.52
N ALA A 124 -10.03 -12.02 3.83
CA ALA A 124 -8.78 -12.03 3.09
C ALA A 124 -8.09 -13.41 3.12
N LEU A 125 -8.14 -14.10 4.25
CA LEU A 125 -7.61 -15.46 4.38
C LEU A 125 -8.38 -16.47 3.53
N LEU A 126 -9.70 -16.40 3.48
CA LEU A 126 -10.54 -17.26 2.65
C LEU A 126 -10.28 -16.99 1.16
N GLU A 127 -10.11 -15.75 0.77
CA GLU A 127 -9.76 -15.38 -0.61
C GLU A 127 -8.37 -15.89 -1.00
N LEU A 128 -7.34 -15.68 -0.17
CA LEU A 128 -5.99 -16.22 -0.39
C LEU A 128 -6.02 -17.73 -0.51
N HIS A 129 -6.76 -18.42 0.36
CA HIS A 129 -6.92 -19.87 0.27
C HIS A 129 -7.59 -20.29 -1.03
N SER A 130 -8.60 -19.56 -1.49
CA SER A 130 -9.34 -19.87 -2.72
C SER A 130 -8.48 -19.75 -3.98
N VAL A 131 -7.46 -18.87 -3.99
CA VAL A 131 -6.57 -18.63 -5.15
C VAL A 131 -5.28 -19.45 -5.10
N ALA A 132 -4.99 -20.14 -3.99
CA ALA A 132 -3.73 -20.87 -3.82
C ALA A 132 -3.52 -21.97 -4.89
N ALA A 133 -4.59 -22.66 -5.33
CA ALA A 133 -4.51 -23.63 -6.42
C ALA A 133 -4.17 -22.98 -7.77
N ASP A 134 -4.66 -21.77 -8.01
CA ASP A 134 -4.35 -20.99 -9.22
C ASP A 134 -2.86 -20.59 -9.22
N LEU A 135 -2.30 -20.24 -8.07
CA LEU A 135 -0.87 -19.93 -7.92
C LEU A 135 0.03 -21.12 -8.25
N LEU A 136 -0.35 -22.33 -7.81
CA LEU A 136 0.39 -23.56 -8.17
C LEU A 136 0.34 -23.88 -9.67
N ALA A 137 -0.69 -23.40 -10.38
CA ALA A 137 -0.89 -23.63 -11.81
C ALA A 137 -0.30 -22.53 -12.71
N LEU A 138 0.32 -21.50 -12.13
CA LEU A 138 0.87 -20.36 -12.90
C LEU A 138 1.90 -20.83 -13.93
N GLN A 139 1.82 -20.22 -15.14
CA GLN A 139 2.77 -20.39 -16.24
C GLN A 139 3.63 -19.11 -16.44
N SER A 140 3.51 -18.17 -15.56
CA SER A 140 4.35 -16.97 -15.44
C SER A 140 4.49 -16.61 -13.97
N LEU A 141 5.64 -16.09 -13.59
CA LEU A 141 5.88 -15.53 -12.25
C LEU A 141 6.18 -14.02 -12.33
N ASP A 142 5.91 -13.44 -13.49
CA ASP A 142 6.01 -12.02 -13.70
C ASP A 142 4.86 -11.32 -12.97
N PRO A 143 5.14 -10.43 -11.99
CA PRO A 143 4.09 -9.84 -11.16
C PRO A 143 3.03 -9.09 -11.99
N VAL A 144 3.46 -8.33 -13.01
CA VAL A 144 2.56 -7.54 -13.86
C VAL A 144 1.64 -8.45 -14.69
N VAL A 145 2.19 -9.52 -15.26
CA VAL A 145 1.43 -10.51 -16.05
C VAL A 145 0.43 -11.25 -15.16
N VAL A 146 0.86 -11.69 -13.98
CA VAL A 146 -0.01 -12.40 -13.02
C VAL A 146 -1.10 -11.48 -12.49
N GLY A 147 -0.77 -10.24 -12.11
CA GLY A 147 -1.74 -9.24 -11.66
C GLY A 147 -2.84 -8.99 -12.70
N ALA A 148 -2.45 -8.81 -13.97
CA ALA A 148 -3.39 -8.63 -15.07
C ALA A 148 -4.25 -9.89 -15.33
N MET A 149 -3.66 -11.08 -15.17
CA MET A 149 -4.40 -12.34 -15.27
C MET A 149 -5.44 -12.46 -14.16
N LEU A 150 -5.05 -12.23 -12.90
CA LEU A 150 -5.94 -12.31 -11.74
C LEU A 150 -7.09 -11.29 -11.82
N LYS A 151 -6.83 -10.06 -12.25
CA LYS A 151 -7.91 -9.07 -12.48
C LYS A 151 -9.00 -9.57 -13.44
N ARG A 152 -8.65 -10.41 -14.42
CA ARG A 152 -9.60 -10.96 -15.40
C ARG A 152 -10.26 -12.24 -14.97
N SER A 153 -9.50 -13.18 -14.40
CA SER A 153 -9.98 -14.53 -14.07
C SER A 153 -10.61 -14.60 -12.68
N ARG A 154 -10.22 -13.71 -11.78
CA ARG A 154 -10.66 -13.66 -10.39
C ARG A 154 -11.02 -12.22 -9.99
N PRO A 155 -12.03 -11.60 -10.65
CA PRO A 155 -12.41 -10.21 -10.40
C PRO A 155 -12.95 -9.97 -8.98
N GLU A 156 -13.39 -11.01 -8.30
CA GLU A 156 -13.91 -10.98 -6.94
C GLU A 156 -12.84 -10.79 -5.85
N LEU A 157 -11.56 -11.04 -6.15
CA LEU A 157 -10.49 -10.87 -5.16
C LEU A 157 -10.35 -9.41 -4.74
N SER A 158 -10.18 -9.20 -3.45
CA SER A 158 -9.87 -7.87 -2.88
C SER A 158 -8.50 -7.36 -3.33
N ASP A 159 -8.28 -6.06 -3.22
CA ASP A 159 -6.99 -5.47 -3.61
C ASP A 159 -5.88 -5.86 -2.63
N GLU A 160 -6.18 -6.14 -1.37
CA GLU A 160 -5.23 -6.64 -0.38
C GLU A 160 -4.74 -8.05 -0.72
N VAL A 161 -5.64 -8.92 -1.19
CA VAL A 161 -5.25 -10.27 -1.64
C VAL A 161 -4.42 -10.19 -2.92
N ARG A 162 -4.77 -9.31 -3.85
CA ARG A 162 -3.94 -9.03 -5.03
C ARG A 162 -2.58 -8.50 -4.64
N ALA A 163 -2.52 -7.59 -3.66
CA ALA A 163 -1.28 -7.04 -3.11
C ALA A 163 -0.40 -8.12 -2.50
N SER A 164 -0.98 -9.03 -1.71
CA SER A 164 -0.24 -10.17 -1.13
C SER A 164 0.46 -10.99 -2.22
N ILE A 165 -0.25 -11.31 -3.30
CA ILE A 165 0.30 -12.10 -4.40
C ILE A 165 1.35 -11.31 -5.18
N ASP A 166 1.07 -10.08 -5.52
CA ASP A 166 1.95 -9.20 -6.28
C ASP A 166 3.27 -8.95 -5.55
N ILE A 167 3.21 -8.59 -4.26
CA ILE A 167 4.39 -8.32 -3.42
C ILE A 167 5.24 -9.59 -3.27
N ALA A 168 4.62 -10.77 -3.05
CA ALA A 168 5.36 -12.03 -2.96
C ALA A 168 6.08 -12.38 -4.27
N LEU A 169 5.47 -12.08 -5.42
CA LEU A 169 6.12 -12.28 -6.73
C LEU A 169 7.25 -11.27 -6.97
N TRP A 170 7.11 -10.02 -6.54
CA TRP A 170 8.18 -9.03 -6.60
C TRP A 170 9.35 -9.40 -5.66
N ASP A 171 9.06 -9.88 -4.44
CA ASP A 171 10.09 -10.39 -3.52
C ASP A 171 10.84 -11.58 -4.14
N LEU A 172 10.11 -12.54 -4.71
CA LEU A 172 10.70 -13.67 -5.43
C LEU A 172 11.61 -13.21 -6.58
N ALA A 173 11.14 -12.26 -7.39
CA ALA A 173 11.92 -11.72 -8.51
C ALA A 173 13.21 -11.07 -8.04
N ALA A 174 13.16 -10.28 -6.97
CA ALA A 174 14.30 -9.60 -6.38
C ALA A 174 15.29 -10.58 -5.72
N ARG A 175 14.79 -11.63 -5.04
CA ARG A 175 15.62 -12.72 -4.51
C ARG A 175 16.34 -13.50 -5.61
N ARG A 176 15.66 -13.78 -6.73
CA ARG A 176 16.31 -14.42 -7.89
C ARG A 176 17.36 -13.54 -8.54
N ALA A 177 17.17 -12.24 -8.53
CA ALA A 177 18.16 -11.28 -9.02
C ALA A 177 19.29 -11.01 -8.02
N ASP A 178 19.24 -11.60 -6.83
CA ASP A 178 20.15 -11.36 -5.69
C ASP A 178 20.34 -9.87 -5.39
N ARG A 179 19.21 -9.14 -5.32
CA ARG A 179 19.17 -7.69 -5.08
C ARG A 179 18.06 -7.32 -4.10
N PRO A 180 18.24 -6.26 -3.29
CA PRO A 180 17.13 -5.61 -2.61
C PRO A 180 16.12 -5.11 -3.63
N LEU A 181 14.83 -5.20 -3.31
CA LEU A 181 13.76 -4.88 -4.26
C LEU A 181 13.84 -3.44 -4.78
N TYR A 182 14.19 -2.45 -3.93
CA TYR A 182 14.32 -1.06 -4.40
C TYR A 182 15.34 -0.88 -5.54
N GLN A 183 16.44 -1.66 -5.51
CA GLN A 183 17.43 -1.63 -6.59
C GLN A 183 16.93 -2.28 -7.88
N LEU A 184 16.10 -3.33 -7.75
CA LEU A 184 15.44 -3.93 -8.91
C LEU A 184 14.46 -2.93 -9.56
N LEU A 185 13.79 -2.11 -8.74
CA LEU A 185 12.93 -1.02 -9.17
C LEU A 185 13.69 0.22 -9.68
N GLY A 186 15.02 0.21 -9.71
CA GLY A 186 15.87 1.30 -10.19
C GLY A 186 16.25 2.35 -9.15
N GLY A 187 15.87 2.15 -7.89
CA GLY A 187 16.20 3.04 -6.76
C GLY A 187 17.69 3.08 -6.45
N ARG A 188 18.13 4.24 -5.97
CA ARG A 188 19.54 4.49 -5.59
C ARG A 188 19.70 4.99 -4.16
N ARG A 189 18.62 5.47 -3.54
CA ARG A 189 18.64 5.88 -2.12
C ARG A 189 18.75 4.64 -1.24
N ASP A 190 19.56 4.71 -0.21
CA ASP A 190 19.76 3.65 0.79
C ASP A 190 19.20 4.02 2.16
N SER A 191 18.64 5.21 2.28
CA SER A 191 18.06 5.70 3.52
C SER A 191 17.14 6.88 3.29
N MET A 192 16.24 7.11 4.26
CA MET A 192 15.37 8.28 4.25
C MET A 192 15.01 8.74 5.67
N GLU A 193 14.37 9.90 5.76
CA GLU A 193 13.92 10.51 7.00
C GLU A 193 12.60 9.89 7.45
N PRO A 194 12.46 9.41 8.70
CA PRO A 194 11.19 8.94 9.22
C PRO A 194 10.41 10.06 9.90
N TYR A 195 9.08 9.90 9.97
CA TYR A 195 8.30 10.51 11.03
C TYR A 195 7.72 9.45 11.97
N ALA A 196 7.61 9.78 13.26
CA ALA A 196 6.92 8.93 14.21
C ALA A 196 5.41 9.14 14.02
N SER A 197 4.72 8.10 13.56
CA SER A 197 3.26 8.08 13.46
C SER A 197 2.70 7.60 14.79
N LEU A 198 2.13 8.52 15.56
CA LEU A 198 1.74 8.29 16.95
C LEU A 198 0.31 7.73 17.01
N PRO A 199 0.03 6.78 17.91
CA PRO A 199 -1.33 6.31 18.14
C PRO A 199 -2.20 7.41 18.75
N PHE A 200 -3.48 7.10 18.92
CA PHE A 200 -4.38 7.96 19.67
C PHE A 200 -4.02 7.95 21.16
N TYR A 201 -3.96 9.14 21.76
CA TYR A 201 -3.77 9.32 23.19
C TYR A 201 -5.04 9.89 23.84
N HIS A 202 -5.21 9.67 25.14
CA HIS A 202 -6.41 10.11 25.85
C HIS A 202 -6.36 11.57 26.28
N THR A 203 -5.17 12.13 26.44
CA THR A 203 -4.96 13.47 26.97
C THR A 203 -3.91 14.26 26.18
N LEU A 204 -4.04 15.59 26.20
CA LEU A 204 -3.09 16.51 25.57
C LEU A 204 -1.63 16.32 26.08
N PRO A 205 -1.36 16.16 27.41
CA PRO A 205 0.00 15.93 27.86
C PRO A 205 0.65 14.67 27.30
N GLU A 206 -0.10 13.59 27.06
CA GLU A 206 0.43 12.35 26.53
C GLU A 206 1.03 12.55 25.12
N TYR A 207 0.45 13.42 24.27
CA TYR A 207 1.04 13.77 22.98
C TYR A 207 2.38 14.50 23.13
N VAL A 208 2.48 15.42 24.10
CA VAL A 208 3.72 16.15 24.39
C VAL A 208 4.80 15.19 24.90
N ASP A 209 4.42 14.28 25.82
CA ASP A 209 5.34 13.28 26.38
C ASP A 209 5.84 12.32 25.30
N ALA A 210 4.97 11.87 24.40
CA ALA A 210 5.34 11.02 23.28
C ALA A 210 6.32 11.73 22.30
N VAL A 211 6.08 12.98 21.96
CA VAL A 211 7.03 13.76 21.14
C VAL A 211 8.40 13.83 21.82
N ASN A 212 8.44 14.11 23.12
CA ASN A 212 9.70 14.17 23.88
C ASN A 212 10.40 12.81 23.91
N GLU A 213 9.65 11.71 24.14
CA GLU A 213 10.17 10.35 24.15
C GLU A 213 10.81 9.99 22.80
N TYR A 214 10.05 10.08 21.71
CA TYR A 214 10.55 9.68 20.38
C TYR A 214 11.61 10.64 19.84
N ALA A 215 11.62 11.89 20.25
CA ALA A 215 12.72 12.81 19.95
C ALA A 215 14.07 12.33 20.52
N THR A 216 14.07 11.63 21.68
CA THR A 216 15.30 11.03 22.24
C THR A 216 15.83 9.87 21.37
N LEU A 217 14.96 9.20 20.61
CA LEU A 217 15.31 8.15 19.65
C LEU A 217 15.75 8.69 18.28
N GLY A 218 15.78 10.02 18.13
CA GLY A 218 16.28 10.68 16.92
C GLY A 218 15.19 11.17 15.97
N TYR A 219 13.92 10.95 16.23
CA TYR A 219 12.83 11.50 15.40
C TYR A 219 12.80 13.02 15.45
N ARG A 220 12.47 13.63 14.32
CA ARG A 220 12.36 15.09 14.16
C ARG A 220 11.04 15.50 13.48
N ALA A 221 10.27 14.53 13.03
CA ALA A 221 8.92 14.69 12.49
C ALA A 221 7.95 13.74 13.20
N PHE A 222 6.70 14.19 13.42
CA PHE A 222 5.70 13.49 14.22
C PHE A 222 4.33 13.68 13.58
N LYS A 223 3.57 12.58 13.43
CA LYS A 223 2.17 12.62 12.98
C LYS A 223 1.26 12.23 14.13
N PHE A 224 0.23 13.01 14.35
CA PHE A 224 -0.78 12.78 15.38
C PHE A 224 -2.06 12.25 14.73
N HIS A 225 -2.58 11.15 15.25
CA HIS A 225 -3.98 10.81 15.08
C HIS A 225 -4.77 11.51 16.18
N VAL A 226 -5.92 12.10 15.84
CA VAL A 226 -6.67 13.00 16.71
C VAL A 226 -8.07 12.48 17.00
N TRP A 227 -8.77 13.12 17.93
CA TRP A 227 -10.05 12.59 18.43
C TRP A 227 -11.25 12.83 17.51
N GLY A 228 -11.13 13.65 16.49
CA GLY A 228 -12.26 14.10 15.66
C GLY A 228 -13.21 15.05 16.41
N SER A 229 -12.70 15.71 17.45
CA SER A 229 -13.37 16.77 18.21
C SER A 229 -12.68 18.10 17.94
N ILE A 230 -13.30 18.95 17.13
CA ILE A 230 -12.68 20.18 16.64
C ILE A 230 -12.15 21.08 17.77
N GLU A 231 -12.85 21.17 18.91
CA GLU A 231 -12.43 21.98 20.04
C GLU A 231 -11.20 21.40 20.73
N GLU A 232 -11.11 20.08 20.84
CA GLU A 232 -9.96 19.40 21.49
C GLU A 232 -8.77 19.35 20.56
N ASP A 233 -8.99 19.08 19.27
CA ASP A 233 -7.93 19.02 18.27
C ASP A 233 -7.30 20.39 17.99
N VAL A 234 -8.10 21.48 18.03
CA VAL A 234 -7.56 22.86 18.02
C VAL A 234 -6.68 23.11 19.26
N ARG A 235 -7.10 22.66 20.46
CA ARG A 235 -6.26 22.79 21.66
C ARG A 235 -4.95 22.01 21.57
N LEU A 236 -4.99 20.81 20.92
CA LEU A 236 -3.78 20.04 20.69
C LEU A 236 -2.82 20.83 19.78
N VAL A 237 -3.31 21.37 18.66
CA VAL A 237 -2.49 22.21 17.75
C VAL A 237 -1.87 23.38 18.50
N GLU A 238 -2.67 24.14 19.27
CA GLU A 238 -2.19 25.29 20.04
C GLU A 238 -1.13 24.89 21.08
N LEU A 239 -1.34 23.76 21.80
CA LEU A 239 -0.39 23.26 22.79
C LEU A 239 0.94 22.87 22.13
N ILE A 240 0.90 22.13 21.03
CA ILE A 240 2.10 21.71 20.28
C ILE A 240 2.86 22.92 19.75
N GLN A 241 2.16 23.90 19.17
CA GLN A 241 2.77 25.13 18.69
C GLN A 241 3.45 25.92 19.82
N GLN A 242 2.77 26.03 20.97
CA GLN A 242 3.34 26.70 22.13
C GLN A 242 4.55 25.97 22.69
N THR A 243 4.49 24.64 22.77
CA THR A 243 5.53 23.82 23.42
C THR A 243 6.78 23.68 22.55
N PHE A 244 6.63 23.56 21.23
CA PHE A 244 7.69 23.19 20.33
C PHE A 244 8.06 24.29 19.29
N ALA A 245 7.68 25.54 19.53
CA ALA A 245 7.90 26.68 18.60
C ALA A 245 9.34 26.76 18.05
N ASP A 246 10.33 26.54 18.92
CA ASP A 246 11.75 26.70 18.61
C ASP A 246 12.50 25.35 18.53
N SER A 247 11.79 24.20 18.50
CA SER A 247 12.40 22.87 18.52
C SER A 247 13.06 22.47 17.21
N GLY A 248 12.63 23.07 16.10
CA GLY A 248 12.98 22.63 14.74
C GLY A 248 12.26 21.36 14.29
N TYR A 249 11.31 20.85 15.08
CA TYR A 249 10.50 19.69 14.73
C TYR A 249 9.48 20.03 13.65
N ARG A 250 8.92 18.99 13.02
CA ARG A 250 7.83 19.07 12.05
C ARG A 250 6.67 18.21 12.55
N PHE A 251 5.46 18.70 12.38
CA PHE A 251 4.25 18.01 12.81
C PHE A 251 3.32 17.80 11.64
N MET A 252 2.51 16.75 11.75
CA MET A 252 1.48 16.35 10.81
C MET A 252 0.25 15.96 11.62
N ILE A 253 -0.93 16.15 11.06
CA ILE A 253 -2.18 15.69 11.66
C ILE A 253 -2.89 14.81 10.66
N ASP A 254 -3.39 13.68 11.16
CA ASP A 254 -4.24 12.75 10.44
C ASP A 254 -5.64 12.77 11.08
N LEU A 255 -6.64 13.10 10.28
CA LEU A 255 -8.03 13.21 10.71
C LEU A 255 -8.86 11.96 10.39
N GLU A 256 -8.30 10.97 9.71
CA GLU A 256 -9.00 9.72 9.36
C GLU A 256 -10.36 9.97 8.65
N GLY A 257 -10.50 11.08 7.92
CA GLY A 257 -11.74 11.47 7.28
C GLY A 257 -12.89 11.88 8.21
N ALA A 258 -12.57 12.16 9.48
CA ALA A 258 -13.58 12.39 10.52
C ALA A 258 -14.34 13.70 10.37
N TYR A 259 -13.83 14.68 9.63
CA TYR A 259 -14.38 16.01 9.59
C TYR A 259 -15.25 16.28 8.35
N GLY A 260 -16.15 17.23 8.53
CA GLY A 260 -16.73 17.95 7.40
C GLY A 260 -15.82 19.12 6.98
N PHE A 261 -16.14 19.70 5.83
CA PHE A 261 -15.34 20.76 5.21
C PHE A 261 -15.03 21.95 6.14
N GLU A 262 -16.03 22.46 6.90
CA GLU A 262 -15.88 23.64 7.75
C GLU A 262 -14.96 23.38 8.96
N ASP A 263 -15.05 22.20 9.56
CA ASP A 263 -14.18 21.82 10.69
C ASP A 263 -12.74 21.57 10.23
N ALA A 264 -12.58 20.88 9.07
CA ALA A 264 -11.28 20.71 8.45
C ALA A 264 -10.60 22.05 8.11
N LEU A 265 -11.37 22.99 7.55
CA LEU A 265 -10.90 24.35 7.25
C LEU A 265 -10.54 25.12 8.52
N ARG A 266 -11.34 24.97 9.60
CA ARG A 266 -11.07 25.59 10.90
C ARG A 266 -9.78 25.07 11.52
N LEU A 267 -9.58 23.74 11.54
CA LEU A 267 -8.37 23.14 12.11
C LEU A 267 -7.13 23.54 11.32
N GLY A 268 -7.18 23.36 10.00
CA GLY A 268 -6.05 23.76 9.13
C GLY A 268 -5.71 25.25 9.23
N GLY A 269 -6.73 26.09 9.47
CA GLY A 269 -6.56 27.54 9.63
C GLY A 269 -5.84 27.99 10.90
N VAL A 270 -5.76 27.14 11.94
CA VAL A 270 -4.99 27.42 13.17
C VAL A 270 -3.60 26.78 13.17
N MET A 271 -3.29 25.94 12.19
CA MET A 271 -1.98 25.30 12.05
C MET A 271 -0.94 26.28 11.51
N ASP A 272 0.15 26.49 12.25
CA ASP A 272 1.30 27.28 11.77
C ASP A 272 2.13 26.42 10.79
N GLU A 273 2.19 26.83 9.52
CA GLU A 273 2.90 26.13 8.45
C GLU A 273 4.41 25.94 8.70
N ARG A 274 5.00 26.72 9.60
CA ARG A 274 6.39 26.56 9.99
C ARG A 274 6.63 25.33 10.84
N LEU A 275 5.60 24.85 11.51
CA LEU A 275 5.62 23.68 12.40
C LEU A 275 4.82 22.50 11.80
N PHE A 276 3.61 22.78 11.34
CA PHE A 276 2.72 21.77 10.75
C PHE A 276 2.89 21.74 9.23
N ILE A 277 3.34 20.61 8.71
CA ILE A 277 3.66 20.47 7.29
C ILE A 277 2.60 19.68 6.50
N MET A 278 1.67 18.99 7.17
CA MET A 278 0.68 18.13 6.52
C MET A 278 -0.60 18.05 7.35
N LEU A 279 -1.73 18.09 6.66
CA LEU A 279 -3.06 17.75 7.13
C LEU A 279 -3.56 16.59 6.26
N GLU A 280 -3.55 15.38 6.83
CA GLU A 280 -3.92 14.14 6.16
C GLU A 280 -5.39 13.81 6.40
N ALA A 281 -6.04 13.25 5.38
CA ALA A 281 -7.41 12.76 5.41
C ALA A 281 -8.39 13.73 6.12
N PRO A 282 -8.40 15.04 5.76
CA PRO A 282 -9.27 15.99 6.48
C PRO A 282 -10.77 15.71 6.32
N ILE A 283 -11.16 15.13 5.19
CA ILE A 283 -12.54 14.81 4.80
C ILE A 283 -12.56 13.52 3.99
N ASP A 284 -13.76 13.03 3.63
CA ASP A 284 -13.88 11.87 2.73
C ASP A 284 -13.13 12.09 1.40
N ASP A 285 -12.25 11.15 1.06
CA ASP A 285 -11.36 11.21 -0.11
C ASP A 285 -12.10 11.33 -1.45
N GLN A 286 -13.37 10.92 -1.53
CA GLN A 286 -14.19 11.07 -2.74
C GLN A 286 -14.58 12.53 -3.03
N LEU A 287 -14.42 13.45 -2.09
CA LEU A 287 -14.83 14.84 -2.18
C LEU A 287 -13.73 15.73 -2.81
N LEU A 288 -13.23 15.36 -4.00
CA LEU A 288 -12.10 16.01 -4.67
C LEU A 288 -12.22 17.53 -4.79
N GLU A 289 -13.43 18.03 -5.13
CA GLU A 289 -13.73 19.46 -5.24
C GLU A 289 -13.56 20.19 -3.88
N GLN A 290 -13.91 19.54 -2.77
CA GLN A 290 -13.72 20.09 -1.44
C GLN A 290 -12.26 20.04 -1.02
N TYR A 291 -11.54 18.98 -1.37
CA TYR A 291 -10.08 18.92 -1.21
C TYR A 291 -9.38 20.10 -1.92
N ALA A 292 -9.73 20.35 -3.19
CA ALA A 292 -9.19 21.49 -3.94
C ALA A 292 -9.50 22.85 -3.27
N GLN A 293 -10.68 22.97 -2.66
CA GLN A 293 -11.04 24.18 -1.90
C GLN A 293 -10.24 24.32 -0.59
N LEU A 294 -10.01 23.22 0.18
CA LEU A 294 -9.16 23.23 1.35
C LEU A 294 -7.73 23.63 0.96
N ARG A 295 -7.17 22.96 -0.03
CA ARG A 295 -5.84 23.25 -0.58
C ARG A 295 -5.66 24.71 -0.98
N SER A 296 -6.67 25.33 -1.59
CA SER A 296 -6.61 26.73 -2.04
C SER A 296 -6.68 27.75 -0.90
N ARG A 297 -7.11 27.34 0.31
CA ARG A 297 -7.38 28.23 1.46
C ARG A 297 -6.41 28.04 2.62
N LEU A 298 -5.73 26.89 2.68
CA LEU A 298 -4.84 26.53 3.78
C LEU A 298 -3.38 26.64 3.34
N ALA A 299 -2.50 26.93 4.29
CA ALA A 299 -1.07 27.01 4.06
C ALA A 299 -0.37 25.66 4.27
N VAL A 300 -0.96 24.77 5.11
CA VAL A 300 -0.44 23.41 5.31
C VAL A 300 -0.77 22.54 4.09
N ALA A 301 0.11 21.59 3.77
CA ALA A 301 -0.13 20.67 2.67
C ALA A 301 -1.32 19.75 2.95
N ILE A 302 -2.19 19.59 1.98
CA ILE A 302 -3.39 18.74 2.03
C ILE A 302 -3.10 17.41 1.34
N VAL A 303 -3.31 16.32 2.08
CA VAL A 303 -3.00 14.95 1.64
C VAL A 303 -4.21 14.05 1.93
N PRO A 304 -4.60 13.14 1.02
CA PRO A 304 -5.72 12.21 1.22
C PRO A 304 -5.34 11.03 2.12
N ALA A 305 -6.31 10.18 2.49
CA ALA A 305 -6.07 8.98 3.28
C ALA A 305 -5.30 7.88 2.52
N GLY A 306 -5.62 7.66 1.26
CA GLY A 306 -4.82 6.78 0.41
C GLY A 306 -5.19 5.30 0.41
N TYR A 307 -6.46 4.94 0.66
CA TYR A 307 -6.93 3.54 0.65
C TYR A 307 -7.72 3.22 -0.62
N ASN A 308 -8.03 1.98 -0.84
CA ASN A 308 -8.83 1.23 -1.84
C ASN A 308 -9.41 1.95 -3.08
N ILE A 309 -9.67 3.24 -3.06
CA ILE A 309 -10.20 4.01 -4.20
C ILE A 309 -9.10 4.55 -5.13
N TYR A 310 -7.84 4.32 -4.78
CA TYR A 310 -6.68 4.87 -5.50
C TYR A 310 -6.37 4.03 -6.74
N THR A 311 -7.22 4.19 -7.74
CA THR A 311 -7.05 3.67 -9.09
C THR A 311 -6.33 4.69 -9.97
N PRO A 312 -5.78 4.29 -11.13
CA PRO A 312 -5.25 5.22 -12.13
C PRO A 312 -6.24 6.33 -12.51
N GLU A 313 -7.53 6.00 -12.62
CA GLU A 313 -8.58 6.97 -12.92
C GLU A 313 -8.78 7.98 -11.80
N PHE A 314 -8.77 7.52 -10.55
CA PHE A 314 -8.97 8.39 -9.39
C PHE A 314 -7.80 9.36 -9.20
N ILE A 315 -6.56 8.88 -9.36
CA ILE A 315 -5.37 9.76 -9.31
C ILE A 315 -5.44 10.83 -10.40
N ARG A 316 -5.84 10.49 -11.63
CA ARG A 316 -6.03 11.49 -12.70
C ARG A 316 -7.10 12.51 -12.36
N GLN A 317 -8.23 12.08 -11.82
CA GLN A 317 -9.29 13.00 -11.36
C GLN A 317 -8.78 13.95 -10.28
N GLY A 318 -8.02 13.46 -9.31
CA GLY A 318 -7.39 14.29 -8.29
C GLY A 318 -6.38 15.30 -8.85
N ILE A 319 -5.59 14.89 -9.86
CA ILE A 319 -4.68 15.78 -10.60
C ILE A 319 -5.46 16.85 -11.34
N ASP A 320 -6.50 16.47 -12.11
CA ASP A 320 -7.30 17.38 -12.92
C ASP A 320 -8.04 18.42 -12.07
N THR A 321 -8.51 18.03 -10.89
CA THR A 321 -9.17 18.92 -9.92
C THR A 321 -8.18 19.71 -9.06
N ALA A 322 -6.87 19.41 -9.16
CA ALA A 322 -5.85 19.95 -8.26
C ALA A 322 -6.20 19.72 -6.76
N ALA A 323 -6.68 18.52 -6.43
CA ALA A 323 -7.26 18.21 -5.13
C ALA A 323 -6.23 18.27 -4.00
N TRP A 324 -5.00 17.81 -4.24
CA TRP A 324 -3.99 17.58 -3.20
C TRP A 324 -2.67 18.29 -3.50
N ASP A 325 -1.88 18.53 -2.45
CA ASP A 325 -0.48 18.94 -2.56
C ASP A 325 0.44 17.73 -2.73
N ALA A 326 0.05 16.59 -2.15
CA ALA A 326 0.61 15.29 -2.44
C ALA A 326 -0.53 14.26 -2.48
N GLY A 327 -0.47 13.33 -3.43
CA GLY A 327 -1.30 12.12 -3.38
C GLY A 327 -0.77 11.16 -2.32
N ARG A 328 -1.55 10.15 -1.97
CA ARG A 328 -1.17 9.12 -0.99
C ARG A 328 -1.71 7.76 -1.38
N PHE A 329 -0.98 6.71 -1.05
CA PHE A 329 -1.47 5.34 -1.09
C PHE A 329 -0.59 4.41 -0.24
N ASP A 330 -1.15 3.22 0.07
CA ASP A 330 -0.43 2.07 0.58
C ASP A 330 -0.42 0.96 -0.49
N ALA A 331 0.74 0.48 -0.88
CA ALA A 331 0.84 -0.59 -1.87
C ALA A 331 0.11 -1.86 -1.45
N THR A 332 0.02 -2.13 -0.14
CA THR A 332 -0.68 -3.31 0.40
C THR A 332 -2.19 -3.21 0.28
N ALA A 333 -2.75 -2.00 0.15
CA ALA A 333 -4.19 -1.76 0.05
C ALA A 333 -4.70 -1.51 -1.39
N ILE A 334 -3.80 -1.26 -2.36
CA ILE A 334 -4.17 -0.86 -3.73
C ILE A 334 -3.87 -1.92 -4.79
N GLY A 335 -3.58 -3.15 -4.40
CA GLY A 335 -3.28 -4.26 -5.31
C GLY A 335 -1.79 -4.47 -5.61
N GLY A 336 -0.89 -3.94 -4.78
CA GLY A 336 0.52 -4.28 -4.76
C GLY A 336 1.45 -3.28 -5.45
N ILE A 337 2.70 -3.67 -5.55
CA ILE A 337 3.81 -2.88 -6.13
C ILE A 337 3.55 -2.56 -7.60
N SER A 338 3.01 -3.51 -8.38
CA SER A 338 2.70 -3.29 -9.79
C SER A 338 1.70 -2.14 -10.00
N THR A 339 0.66 -2.08 -9.18
CA THR A 339 -0.31 -0.97 -9.20
C THR A 339 0.34 0.33 -8.72
N ALA A 340 1.12 0.28 -7.63
CA ALA A 340 1.84 1.43 -7.10
C ALA A 340 2.75 2.07 -8.15
N LEU A 341 3.50 1.27 -8.93
CA LEU A 341 4.35 1.77 -10.01
C LEU A 341 3.56 2.50 -11.10
N GLN A 342 2.35 2.04 -11.42
CA GLN A 342 1.46 2.75 -12.37
C GLN A 342 1.04 4.11 -11.80
N LEU A 343 0.60 4.15 -10.54
CA LEU A 343 0.18 5.39 -9.90
C LEU A 343 1.34 6.38 -9.77
N LEU A 344 2.54 5.90 -9.41
CA LEU A 344 3.75 6.72 -9.35
C LEU A 344 4.13 7.29 -10.73
N THR A 345 3.96 6.52 -11.80
CA THR A 345 4.22 7.01 -13.17
C THR A 345 3.27 8.15 -13.51
N ILE A 346 1.96 7.98 -13.30
CA ILE A 346 0.93 9.00 -13.56
C ILE A 346 1.20 10.28 -12.74
N ALA A 347 1.51 10.11 -11.45
CA ALA A 347 1.79 11.24 -10.56
C ALA A 347 3.08 11.98 -10.97
N ASN A 348 4.14 11.25 -11.30
CA ASN A 348 5.42 11.84 -11.72
C ASN A 348 5.28 12.62 -13.04
N ASP A 349 4.50 12.09 -14.00
CA ASP A 349 4.23 12.77 -15.28
C ASP A 349 3.45 14.08 -15.08
N ALA A 350 2.64 14.16 -14.03
CA ALA A 350 1.88 15.35 -13.65
C ALA A 350 2.59 16.24 -12.59
N ASP A 351 3.83 15.94 -12.24
CA ASP A 351 4.61 16.64 -11.21
C ASP A 351 3.99 16.55 -9.78
N LEU A 352 3.09 15.60 -9.54
CA LEU A 352 2.49 15.35 -8.24
C LEU A 352 3.40 14.45 -7.40
N THR A 353 3.72 14.87 -6.18
CA THR A 353 4.37 14.01 -5.19
C THR A 353 3.38 12.97 -4.66
N ILE A 354 3.85 11.76 -4.40
CA ILE A 354 3.11 10.77 -3.64
C ILE A 354 3.80 10.56 -2.30
N ASP A 355 3.05 10.75 -1.23
CA ASP A 355 3.42 10.36 0.12
C ASP A 355 2.97 8.90 0.33
N ILE A 356 3.91 7.96 0.25
CA ILE A 356 3.58 6.53 0.37
C ILE A 356 3.41 6.20 1.83
N GLN A 357 2.27 5.61 2.19
CA GLN A 357 1.98 5.16 3.54
C GLN A 357 2.78 3.91 3.88
N SER A 358 3.19 3.75 5.13
CA SER A 358 3.87 2.54 5.63
C SER A 358 3.45 2.17 7.04
N TRP A 359 2.29 2.64 7.49
CA TRP A 359 1.68 2.12 8.71
C TRP A 359 1.38 0.64 8.54
N GLY A 360 1.89 -0.18 9.43
CA GLY A 360 1.65 -1.62 9.39
C GLY A 360 2.82 -2.43 9.90
N HIS A 361 2.73 -3.75 9.70
CA HIS A 361 3.74 -4.72 10.10
C HIS A 361 5.02 -4.61 9.22
N SER A 362 6.15 -5.10 9.71
CA SER A 362 7.47 -4.98 9.08
C SER A 362 7.53 -5.39 7.60
N LEU A 363 6.77 -6.41 7.17
CA LEU A 363 6.73 -6.81 5.76
C LEU A 363 5.99 -5.78 4.88
N ALA A 364 4.89 -5.21 5.38
CA ALA A 364 4.16 -4.13 4.69
C ALA A 364 5.02 -2.86 4.66
N GLN A 365 5.64 -2.51 5.79
CA GLN A 365 6.58 -1.40 5.87
C GLN A 365 7.73 -1.56 4.87
N ALA A 366 8.32 -2.75 4.76
CA ALA A 366 9.40 -3.01 3.82
C ALA A 366 8.97 -2.87 2.36
N ALA A 367 7.80 -3.40 1.99
CA ALA A 367 7.27 -3.27 0.63
C ALA A 367 7.13 -1.79 0.22
N ASN A 368 6.50 -0.98 1.08
CA ASN A 368 6.34 0.45 0.87
C ASN A 368 7.67 1.20 0.90
N LEU A 369 8.60 0.86 1.80
CA LEU A 369 9.93 1.44 1.86
C LEU A 369 10.70 1.22 0.55
N HIS A 370 10.64 0.04 -0.05
CA HIS A 370 11.29 -0.21 -1.34
C HIS A 370 10.76 0.69 -2.46
N LEU A 371 9.46 0.95 -2.51
CA LEU A 371 8.87 1.92 -3.43
C LEU A 371 9.34 3.34 -3.14
N MET A 372 9.35 3.75 -1.87
CA MET A 372 9.84 5.07 -1.45
C MET A 372 11.30 5.27 -1.83
N LEU A 373 12.17 4.28 -1.63
CA LEU A 373 13.58 4.35 -2.00
C LEU A 373 13.80 4.39 -3.52
N ALA A 374 12.88 3.82 -4.29
CA ALA A 374 12.89 3.88 -5.75
C ALA A 374 12.28 5.18 -6.32
N ASN A 375 11.47 5.90 -5.55
CA ASN A 375 10.84 7.15 -5.95
C ASN A 375 11.48 8.34 -5.21
N GLU A 376 12.32 9.11 -5.90
CA GLU A 376 13.05 10.23 -5.30
C GLU A 376 12.16 11.36 -4.76
N ARG A 377 10.88 11.43 -5.19
CA ARG A 377 9.92 12.45 -4.76
C ARG A 377 9.30 12.17 -3.39
N THR A 378 9.21 10.91 -2.97
CA THR A 378 8.71 10.57 -1.61
C THR A 378 9.73 11.01 -0.57
N ARG A 379 9.31 11.82 0.39
CA ARG A 379 10.21 12.47 1.34
C ARG A 379 10.40 11.68 2.62
N TYR A 380 9.32 11.24 3.24
CA TYR A 380 9.33 10.63 4.56
C TYR A 380 8.93 9.15 4.52
N PHE A 381 9.41 8.43 5.52
CA PHE A 381 8.92 7.11 5.88
C PHE A 381 8.02 7.22 7.11
N GLU A 382 6.84 6.67 7.07
CA GLU A 382 5.92 6.58 8.19
C GLU A 382 6.34 5.44 9.11
N ALA A 383 6.77 5.76 10.33
CA ALA A 383 7.13 4.77 11.33
C ALA A 383 6.00 4.66 12.38
N PRO A 384 5.20 3.58 12.37
CA PRO A 384 4.13 3.42 13.36
C PRO A 384 4.69 3.20 14.76
N MET A 385 4.07 3.83 15.75
CA MET A 385 4.50 3.75 17.15
C MET A 385 3.43 3.09 18.03
N PRO A 386 3.83 2.32 19.05
CA PRO A 386 5.18 1.86 19.34
C PRO A 386 5.62 0.77 18.33
N LYS A 387 6.82 0.86 17.80
CA LYS A 387 7.30 -0.02 16.71
C LYS A 387 7.22 -1.51 17.05
N GLN A 388 7.41 -1.87 18.32
CA GLN A 388 7.36 -3.26 18.80
C GLN A 388 6.00 -3.94 18.53
N ALA A 389 4.94 -3.15 18.42
CA ALA A 389 3.61 -3.66 18.07
C ALA A 389 3.53 -4.18 16.62
N TYR A 390 4.50 -3.85 15.77
CA TYR A 390 4.50 -4.15 14.34
C TYR A 390 5.68 -5.03 13.90
N GLU A 391 6.61 -5.37 14.79
CA GLU A 391 7.82 -6.14 14.47
C GLU A 391 7.71 -7.64 14.82
N PHE A 392 6.60 -8.07 15.38
CA PHE A 392 6.41 -9.45 15.85
C PHE A 392 6.54 -10.46 14.68
N GLY A 393 7.12 -11.62 14.98
CA GLY A 393 7.33 -12.67 13.98
C GLY A 393 8.48 -12.41 12.99
N MET A 394 9.24 -11.33 13.15
CA MET A 394 10.43 -11.01 12.33
C MET A 394 11.70 -11.05 13.18
N LYS A 395 12.82 -11.40 12.55
CA LYS A 395 14.15 -11.42 13.21
C LYS A 395 14.87 -10.08 13.07
N ASN A 396 14.59 -9.34 12.02
CA ASN A 396 15.19 -8.04 11.67
C ASN A 396 14.13 -7.03 11.18
N GLY A 397 12.98 -7.03 11.85
CA GLY A 397 11.85 -6.15 11.48
C GLY A 397 12.10 -4.66 11.71
N ASP A 398 13.11 -4.32 12.54
CA ASP A 398 13.46 -2.93 12.81
C ASP A 398 14.24 -2.32 11.64
N LEU A 399 13.61 -1.40 10.93
CA LEU A 399 14.16 -0.66 9.78
C LEU A 399 14.82 0.66 10.20
N LEU A 400 14.79 1.01 11.49
CA LEU A 400 15.23 2.30 12.01
C LEU A 400 16.66 2.23 12.56
N ASP A 401 17.48 3.19 12.17
CA ASP A 401 18.80 3.44 12.74
C ASP A 401 18.93 4.92 13.09
N VAL A 402 18.92 5.22 14.38
CA VAL A 402 19.04 6.55 15.01
C VAL A 402 18.56 7.71 14.11
N GLY A 403 17.23 7.89 14.05
CA GLY A 403 16.60 9.01 13.32
C GLY A 403 16.63 8.88 11.79
N ARG A 404 16.96 7.70 11.26
CA ARG A 404 16.87 7.38 9.83
C ARG A 404 16.27 6.00 9.61
N VAL A 405 15.64 5.83 8.48
CA VAL A 405 15.25 4.51 7.98
C VAL A 405 16.30 4.07 6.97
N ILE A 406 16.80 2.87 7.17
CA ILE A 406 17.85 2.30 6.33
C ILE A 406 17.24 1.22 5.43
N ALA A 407 17.64 1.22 4.16
CA ALA A 407 17.21 0.20 3.21
C ALA A 407 17.54 -1.21 3.75
N PRO A 408 16.60 -2.17 3.68
CA PRO A 408 16.87 -3.56 4.02
C PRO A 408 18.05 -4.10 3.22
N ARG A 409 18.94 -4.85 3.87
CA ARG A 409 20.24 -5.27 3.28
C ARG A 409 20.17 -6.58 2.52
N GLY A 410 19.11 -7.36 2.66
CA GLY A 410 18.93 -8.65 1.99
C GLY A 410 18.37 -8.51 0.58
N SER A 411 18.43 -9.58 -0.22
CA SER A 411 17.67 -9.68 -1.47
C SER A 411 16.16 -9.74 -1.19
N GLY A 412 15.34 -9.33 -2.15
CA GLY A 412 13.90 -9.21 -1.96
C GLY A 412 13.52 -8.04 -1.07
N LEU A 413 12.55 -8.26 -0.19
CA LEU A 413 12.13 -7.31 0.86
C LEU A 413 13.20 -7.14 1.96
N GLY A 414 14.18 -8.06 2.05
CA GLY A 414 15.26 -7.99 3.02
C GLY A 414 14.82 -8.20 4.48
N ILE A 415 13.65 -8.75 4.70
CA ILE A 415 13.12 -9.08 6.02
C ILE A 415 13.26 -10.59 6.28
N ASP A 416 13.86 -10.93 7.42
CA ASP A 416 14.04 -12.30 7.88
C ASP A 416 12.85 -12.71 8.76
N VAL A 417 12.05 -13.64 8.26
CA VAL A 417 10.88 -14.16 8.98
C VAL A 417 11.32 -15.17 10.04
N ASN A 418 10.74 -15.09 11.22
CA ASN A 418 10.89 -16.08 12.28
C ASN A 418 9.88 -17.22 12.11
N TRP A 419 10.21 -18.21 11.28
CA TRP A 419 9.31 -19.32 10.96
C TRP A 419 8.93 -20.16 12.18
N GLU A 420 9.79 -20.24 13.23
CA GLU A 420 9.47 -20.92 14.48
C GLU A 420 8.35 -20.19 15.23
N TYR A 421 8.36 -18.85 15.23
CA TYR A 421 7.28 -18.05 15.79
C TYR A 421 6.00 -18.20 14.95
N LEU A 422 6.10 -18.18 13.62
CA LEU A 422 4.94 -18.34 12.73
C LEU A 422 4.32 -19.74 12.81
N ALA A 423 5.07 -20.76 13.22
CA ALA A 423 4.50 -22.07 13.48
C ALA A 423 3.46 -22.09 14.64
N THR A 424 3.43 -21.02 15.46
CA THR A 424 2.43 -20.82 16.51
C THR A 424 1.26 -19.94 16.08
N ALA A 425 1.18 -19.54 14.80
CA ALA A 425 0.12 -18.69 14.27
C ALA A 425 -1.26 -19.32 14.47
N ASP A 426 -2.26 -18.47 14.74
CA ASP A 426 -3.65 -18.91 14.93
C ASP A 426 -4.23 -19.55 13.67
N PHE A 427 -3.73 -19.14 12.51
CA PHE A 427 -4.11 -19.70 11.22
C PHE A 427 -2.87 -20.07 10.41
N TYR A 428 -2.83 -21.31 9.93
CA TYR A 428 -1.83 -21.81 9.00
C TYR A 428 -2.46 -22.75 7.96
N ARG A 429 -2.12 -22.57 6.70
CA ARG A 429 -2.48 -23.46 5.59
C ARG A 429 -1.29 -23.63 4.65
N LYS A 430 -1.11 -24.87 4.17
CA LYS A 430 -0.13 -25.20 3.14
C LYS A 430 -0.82 -25.97 2.01
N LEU A 431 -0.58 -25.55 0.78
CA LEU A 431 -0.97 -26.27 -0.44
C LEU A 431 0.27 -26.56 -1.27
N GLY A 432 0.29 -27.69 -1.97
CA GLY A 432 1.41 -28.14 -2.80
C GLY A 432 2.03 -29.45 -2.32
N SER A 433 2.98 -29.98 -3.09
CA SER A 433 3.62 -31.26 -2.79
C SER A 433 4.61 -31.11 -1.64
N GLU A 434 4.48 -32.00 -0.64
CA GLU A 434 5.65 -32.40 0.16
C GLU A 434 6.48 -33.30 -0.73
N GLU A 435 7.70 -32.92 -1.08
CA GLU A 435 8.74 -33.85 -1.48
C GLU A 435 9.55 -34.24 -0.26
#